data_caa00a35270181e242cc7d575f284f12
#
_entry.id   caa00a35270181e242cc7d575f284f12
#
_cell.length_a   1.000
_cell.length_b   1.000
_cell.length_c   1.000
_cell.angle_alpha   90.00
_cell.angle_beta   90.00
_cell.angle_gamma   90.00
#
_symmetry.space_group_name_H-M   'P 1'
#
loop_
_entity.id
_entity.type
_entity.pdbx_description
1 polymer ?
#
loop_
_entity_poly.entity_id
_entity_poly.type
_entity_poly.pdbx_seq_one_letter_code
_entity_poly.pdbx_strand_id
1 'polypeptide(L)'
;MYTLLHNMVSPLNQLSCYIGEIRQKPLNKKRKPLQLDGCTEIRTLNDSFHELIEEQQTLTRQLYNTTVSLYETELEKKQAELEFLRSQINPHFLYNTLESIRDIALEEQVPEIAGMSDALARLFRYNVKGQAIVPLSQELEITMAYLDIQKARFPGKLEVICSVRPEAMDVPIMKFLLQPLVENAVFHGIEPALRKGTLFIGARVQENRLLITIQDDGIGIPPDQLAQLQTHLADISIINTYSQQHVGILNVAHRILLNYGKDYRLTLDSEPGEGTRILLTLPAEAAQNPA
;
A
#
# COMPACT_ATOMS: atom_id res chain seq x y z
N MET A 1 20.42 -0.34 -70.39
CA MET A 1 20.61 0.49 -69.19
C MET A 1 19.25 0.77 -68.46
N TYR A 2 18.19 1.07 -69.15
CA TYR A 2 16.85 1.37 -68.57
C TYR A 2 16.23 0.15 -67.84
N THR A 3 16.39 -1.05 -68.38
CA THR A 3 15.88 -2.32 -67.78
C THR A 3 16.59 -2.73 -66.50
N LEU A 4 17.90 -2.47 -66.37
CA LEU A 4 18.66 -2.72 -65.14
C LEU A 4 18.26 -1.76 -64.01
N LEU A 5 17.99 -0.50 -64.31
CA LEU A 5 17.51 0.49 -63.37
C LEU A 5 16.14 0.14 -62.81
N HIS A 6 15.23 -0.32 -63.68
CA HIS A 6 13.86 -0.61 -63.30
C HIS A 6 13.74 -1.94 -62.54
N ASN A 7 14.44 -2.98 -62.95
CA ASN A 7 14.27 -4.35 -62.42
C ASN A 7 15.19 -4.66 -61.21
N MET A 8 16.19 -3.85 -60.89
CA MET A 8 17.12 -4.11 -59.80
C MET A 8 17.25 -2.90 -58.82
N VAL A 9 17.54 -1.69 -59.33
CA VAL A 9 17.83 -0.55 -58.45
C VAL A 9 16.60 0.00 -57.77
N SER A 10 15.48 0.14 -58.47
CA SER A 10 14.23 0.63 -57.90
C SER A 10 13.69 -0.27 -56.76
N PRO A 11 13.57 -1.61 -56.93
CA PRO A 11 13.11 -2.51 -55.86
C PRO A 11 14.05 -2.52 -54.64
N LEU A 12 15.40 -2.46 -54.83
CA LEU A 12 16.36 -2.39 -53.73
C LEU A 12 16.22 -1.11 -52.90
N ASN A 13 15.95 0.02 -53.54
CA ASN A 13 15.69 1.29 -52.85
C ASN A 13 14.37 1.23 -52.05
N GLN A 14 13.33 0.61 -52.60
CA GLN A 14 12.05 0.42 -51.91
C GLN A 14 12.23 -0.50 -50.69
N LEU A 15 12.99 -1.58 -50.79
CA LEU A 15 13.29 -2.48 -49.67
C LEU A 15 14.10 -1.74 -48.58
N SER A 16 15.12 -0.97 -48.97
CA SER A 16 15.93 -0.15 -48.04
C SER A 16 15.05 0.85 -47.28
N CYS A 17 14.13 1.54 -47.96
CA CYS A 17 13.21 2.48 -47.35
C CYS A 17 12.27 1.78 -46.36
N TYR A 18 11.74 0.63 -46.75
CA TYR A 18 10.84 -0.20 -45.90
C TYR A 18 11.58 -0.73 -44.65
N ILE A 19 12.80 -1.17 -44.77
CA ILE A 19 13.66 -1.56 -43.60
C ILE A 19 13.87 -0.35 -42.67
N GLY A 20 14.12 0.83 -43.24
CA GLY A 20 14.23 2.08 -42.46
C GLY A 20 12.98 2.40 -41.66
N GLU A 21 11.79 2.21 -42.24
CA GLU A 21 10.50 2.41 -41.56
C GLU A 21 10.27 1.38 -40.46
N ILE A 22 10.69 0.13 -40.65
CA ILE A 22 10.61 -0.92 -39.62
C ILE A 22 11.44 -0.56 -38.41
N ARG A 23 12.62 0.02 -38.60
CA ARG A 23 13.54 0.39 -37.52
C ARG A 23 13.02 1.55 -36.67
N GLN A 24 12.22 2.46 -37.26
CA GLN A 24 11.75 3.67 -36.58
C GLN A 24 10.37 3.56 -35.92
N LYS A 25 9.55 2.57 -36.27
CA LYS A 25 8.18 2.45 -35.76
C LYS A 25 8.01 1.20 -34.92
N PRO A 26 7.30 1.25 -33.77
CA PRO A 26 7.06 0.09 -32.93
C PRO A 26 6.32 -1.02 -33.70
N LEU A 27 6.67 -2.27 -33.40
CA LEU A 27 6.23 -3.50 -34.07
C LEU A 27 4.71 -3.75 -34.05
N ASN A 28 3.91 -2.93 -33.36
CA ASN A 28 2.53 -3.24 -33.01
C ASN A 28 1.46 -2.78 -34.03
N LYS A 29 1.82 -2.31 -35.23
CA LYS A 29 0.84 -1.96 -36.28
C LYS A 29 0.91 -2.98 -37.42
N LYS A 30 -0.29 -3.52 -37.80
CA LYS A 30 -0.44 -4.30 -39.05
C LYS A 30 0.13 -3.50 -40.22
N ARG A 31 1.21 -3.98 -40.81
CA ARG A 31 1.88 -3.38 -41.96
C ARG A 31 1.39 -4.01 -43.22
N LYS A 32 1.29 -3.24 -44.31
CA LYS A 32 1.05 -3.80 -45.62
C LYS A 32 2.32 -4.53 -46.08
N PRO A 33 2.19 -5.75 -46.58
CA PRO A 33 3.33 -6.45 -47.15
C PRO A 33 3.94 -5.63 -48.30
N LEU A 34 5.25 -5.54 -48.34
CA LEU A 34 5.97 -4.89 -49.43
C LEU A 34 5.88 -5.81 -50.66
N GLN A 35 5.29 -5.35 -51.75
CA GLN A 35 5.27 -6.07 -53.01
C GLN A 35 6.36 -5.44 -53.89
N LEU A 36 7.42 -6.20 -54.19
CA LEU A 36 8.48 -5.82 -55.07
C LEU A 36 8.34 -6.55 -56.41
N ASP A 37 8.19 -5.77 -57.48
CA ASP A 37 8.30 -6.29 -58.83
C ASP A 37 9.75 -6.16 -59.32
N GLY A 38 10.34 -7.29 -59.73
CA GLY A 38 11.74 -7.34 -60.16
C GLY A 38 12.15 -8.69 -60.73
N CYS A 39 13.46 -8.92 -60.92
CA CYS A 39 14.01 -10.21 -61.31
C CYS A 39 13.76 -11.29 -60.24
N THR A 40 13.93 -12.57 -60.59
CA THR A 40 13.71 -13.73 -59.73
C THR A 40 14.44 -13.61 -58.40
N GLU A 41 15.66 -13.08 -58.40
CA GLU A 41 16.50 -12.88 -57.22
C GLU A 41 15.88 -11.86 -56.25
N ILE A 42 15.28 -10.78 -56.75
CA ILE A 42 14.60 -9.75 -55.92
C ILE A 42 13.34 -10.34 -55.28
N ARG A 43 12.59 -11.16 -55.99
CA ARG A 43 11.42 -11.84 -55.42
C ARG A 43 11.82 -12.79 -54.31
N THR A 44 12.84 -13.63 -54.55
CA THR A 44 13.34 -14.56 -53.52
C THR A 44 13.82 -13.80 -52.24
N LEU A 45 14.54 -12.68 -52.46
CA LEU A 45 14.99 -11.82 -51.34
C LEU A 45 13.79 -11.23 -50.56
N ASN A 46 12.77 -10.76 -51.27
CA ASN A 46 11.54 -10.20 -50.65
C ASN A 46 10.80 -11.28 -49.83
N ASP A 47 10.66 -12.49 -50.38
CA ASP A 47 9.96 -13.59 -49.70
C ASP A 47 10.73 -14.02 -48.43
N SER A 48 12.05 -14.19 -48.52
CA SER A 48 12.92 -14.49 -47.36
C SER A 48 12.89 -13.40 -46.33
N PHE A 49 12.77 -12.12 -46.72
CA PHE A 49 12.68 -11.00 -45.79
C PHE A 49 11.31 -11.01 -45.07
N HIS A 50 10.23 -11.30 -45.80
CA HIS A 50 8.90 -11.43 -45.16
C HIS A 50 8.86 -12.57 -44.15
N GLU A 51 9.41 -13.73 -44.51
CA GLU A 51 9.50 -14.87 -43.60
C GLU A 51 10.26 -14.53 -42.31
N LEU A 52 11.40 -13.82 -42.41
CA LEU A 52 12.18 -13.36 -41.26
C LEU A 52 11.37 -12.37 -40.37
N ILE A 53 10.59 -11.49 -40.98
CA ILE A 53 9.77 -10.54 -40.23
C ILE A 53 8.63 -11.27 -39.50
N GLU A 54 7.97 -12.23 -40.13
CA GLU A 54 6.93 -13.05 -39.52
C GLU A 54 7.47 -13.91 -38.38
N GLU A 55 8.63 -14.51 -38.57
CA GLU A 55 9.32 -15.28 -37.54
C GLU A 55 9.68 -14.38 -36.33
N GLN A 56 10.27 -13.20 -36.59
CA GLN A 56 10.59 -12.23 -35.56
C GLN A 56 9.35 -11.79 -34.77
N GLN A 57 8.23 -11.51 -35.46
CA GLN A 57 6.98 -11.12 -34.80
C GLN A 57 6.45 -12.24 -33.93
N THR A 58 6.52 -13.48 -34.43
CA THR A 58 6.07 -14.67 -33.69
C THR A 58 6.91 -14.88 -32.43
N LEU A 59 8.24 -14.81 -32.55
CA LEU A 59 9.17 -14.92 -31.43
C LEU A 59 8.95 -13.81 -30.39
N THR A 60 8.76 -12.58 -30.85
CA THR A 60 8.51 -11.44 -29.96
C THR A 60 7.21 -11.65 -29.18
N ARG A 61 6.14 -12.14 -29.84
CA ARG A 61 4.87 -12.45 -29.19
C ARG A 61 4.99 -13.61 -28.19
N GLN A 62 5.75 -14.65 -28.55
CA GLN A 62 6.02 -15.76 -27.64
C GLN A 62 6.78 -15.31 -26.40
N LEU A 63 7.85 -14.50 -26.58
CA LEU A 63 8.63 -13.91 -25.48
C LEU A 63 7.72 -13.09 -24.56
N TYR A 64 6.89 -12.21 -25.12
CA TYR A 64 5.96 -11.42 -24.34
C TYR A 64 5.01 -12.30 -23.50
N ASN A 65 4.36 -13.26 -24.13
CA ASN A 65 3.42 -14.17 -23.46
C ASN A 65 4.13 -14.99 -22.37
N THR A 66 5.33 -15.51 -22.65
CA THR A 66 6.13 -16.26 -21.66
C THR A 66 6.52 -15.37 -20.48
N THR A 67 6.91 -14.13 -20.75
CA THR A 67 7.28 -13.17 -19.70
C THR A 67 6.08 -12.86 -18.81
N VAL A 68 4.90 -12.60 -19.39
CA VAL A 68 3.65 -12.37 -18.62
C VAL A 68 3.33 -13.58 -17.76
N SER A 69 3.36 -14.79 -18.33
CA SER A 69 3.07 -16.02 -17.59
C SER A 69 4.06 -16.28 -16.45
N LEU A 70 5.34 -15.95 -16.64
CA LEU A 70 6.35 -16.05 -15.57
C LEU A 70 6.04 -15.08 -14.41
N TYR A 71 5.67 -13.83 -14.72
CA TYR A 71 5.29 -12.86 -13.68
C TYR A 71 4.03 -13.29 -12.92
N GLU A 72 3.02 -13.80 -13.62
CA GLU A 72 1.81 -14.33 -12.98
C GLU A 72 2.14 -15.49 -12.03
N THR A 73 2.96 -16.45 -12.49
CA THR A 73 3.40 -17.60 -11.66
C THR A 73 4.22 -17.13 -10.44
N GLU A 74 5.08 -16.13 -10.60
CA GLU A 74 5.87 -15.57 -9.49
C GLU A 74 4.98 -14.86 -8.46
N LEU A 75 3.95 -14.12 -8.92
CA LEU A 75 2.97 -13.49 -8.04
C LEU A 75 2.16 -14.53 -7.27
N GLU A 76 1.66 -15.58 -7.95
CA GLU A 76 0.95 -16.69 -7.30
C GLU A 76 1.82 -17.40 -6.24
N LYS A 77 3.08 -17.65 -6.58
CA LYS A 77 4.04 -18.23 -5.62
C LYS A 77 4.23 -17.34 -4.40
N LYS A 78 4.40 -16.03 -4.59
CA LYS A 78 4.55 -15.07 -3.48
C LYS A 78 3.28 -15.00 -2.61
N GLN A 79 2.11 -15.04 -3.23
CA GLN A 79 0.85 -15.08 -2.49
C GLN A 79 0.72 -16.36 -1.66
N ALA A 80 1.05 -17.52 -2.25
CA ALA A 80 1.03 -18.80 -1.55
C ALA A 80 2.04 -18.84 -0.39
N GLU A 81 3.26 -18.29 -0.56
CA GLU A 81 4.25 -18.16 0.51
C GLU A 81 3.72 -17.29 1.66
N LEU A 82 3.08 -16.15 1.36
CA LEU A 82 2.47 -15.28 2.36
C LEU A 82 1.32 -15.95 3.10
N GLU A 83 0.46 -16.69 2.39
CA GLU A 83 -0.63 -17.46 3.00
C GLU A 83 -0.09 -18.60 3.89
N PHE A 84 0.95 -19.31 3.44
CA PHE A 84 1.62 -20.32 4.22
C PHE A 84 2.21 -19.76 5.52
N LEU A 85 2.93 -18.63 5.44
CA LEU A 85 3.47 -17.95 6.63
C LEU A 85 2.36 -17.50 7.59
N ARG A 86 1.26 -16.96 7.06
CA ARG A 86 0.08 -16.62 7.87
C ARG A 86 -0.58 -17.82 8.52
N SER A 87 -0.59 -18.99 7.86
CA SER A 87 -1.19 -20.22 8.38
C SER A 87 -0.36 -20.87 9.48
N GLN A 88 0.96 -20.59 9.57
CA GLN A 88 1.83 -21.12 10.64
C GLN A 88 1.42 -20.60 12.03
N ILE A 89 0.79 -19.42 12.08
CA ILE A 89 0.15 -18.96 13.31
C ILE A 89 -1.26 -19.56 13.32
N ASN A 90 -1.53 -20.55 14.14
CA ASN A 90 -2.89 -21.09 14.28
C ASN A 90 -3.76 -20.09 15.07
N PRO A 91 -4.63 -19.31 14.40
CA PRO A 91 -5.42 -18.27 15.09
C PRO A 91 -6.39 -18.86 16.11
N HIS A 92 -6.91 -20.04 15.82
CA HIS A 92 -7.87 -20.72 16.70
C HIS A 92 -7.20 -21.18 18.02
N PHE A 93 -5.95 -21.68 17.95
CA PHE A 93 -5.19 -22.02 19.15
C PHE A 93 -4.94 -20.79 20.02
N LEU A 94 -4.56 -19.66 19.40
CA LEU A 94 -4.32 -18.42 20.14
C LEU A 94 -5.60 -17.90 20.83
N TYR A 95 -6.73 -17.91 20.13
CA TYR A 95 -8.00 -17.49 20.74
C TYR A 95 -8.37 -18.35 21.93
N ASN A 96 -8.36 -19.67 21.76
CA ASN A 96 -8.71 -20.60 22.82
C ASN A 96 -7.78 -20.46 24.03
N THR A 97 -6.49 -20.22 23.79
CA THR A 97 -5.52 -20.00 24.87
C THR A 97 -5.82 -18.70 25.62
N LEU A 98 -6.11 -17.60 24.91
CA LEU A 98 -6.45 -16.32 25.53
C LEU A 98 -7.79 -16.40 26.29
N GLU A 99 -8.79 -17.10 25.76
CA GLU A 99 -10.05 -17.35 26.45
C GLU A 99 -9.83 -18.16 27.74
N SER A 100 -8.99 -19.20 27.69
CA SER A 100 -8.65 -19.98 28.88
C SER A 100 -7.93 -19.13 29.94
N ILE A 101 -6.99 -18.26 29.52
CA ILE A 101 -6.30 -17.33 30.45
C ILE A 101 -7.31 -16.36 31.06
N ARG A 102 -8.25 -15.83 30.30
CA ARG A 102 -9.31 -14.94 30.79
C ARG A 102 -10.15 -15.64 31.84
N ASP A 103 -10.60 -16.86 31.55
CA ASP A 103 -11.50 -17.61 32.44
C ASP A 103 -10.79 -17.95 33.76
N ILE A 104 -9.53 -18.41 33.73
CA ILE A 104 -8.71 -18.61 34.92
C ILE A 104 -8.54 -17.32 35.72
N ALA A 105 -8.25 -16.19 35.03
CA ALA A 105 -8.11 -14.90 35.70
C ALA A 105 -9.40 -14.41 36.38
N LEU A 106 -10.56 -14.72 35.80
CA LEU A 106 -11.85 -14.44 36.43
C LEU A 106 -12.11 -15.30 37.65
N GLU A 107 -11.77 -16.61 37.60
CA GLU A 107 -11.85 -17.52 38.74
C GLU A 107 -10.95 -17.08 39.89
N GLU A 108 -9.73 -16.65 39.57
CA GLU A 108 -8.75 -16.16 40.56
C GLU A 108 -8.99 -14.69 40.98
N GLN A 109 -10.05 -14.06 40.49
CA GLN A 109 -10.46 -12.67 40.82
C GLN A 109 -9.38 -11.63 40.45
N VAL A 110 -8.68 -11.82 39.34
CA VAL A 110 -7.70 -10.87 38.79
C VAL A 110 -8.25 -10.21 37.52
N PRO A 111 -9.14 -9.20 37.63
CA PRO A 111 -9.84 -8.61 36.51
C PRO A 111 -8.91 -7.93 35.50
N GLU A 112 -7.72 -7.46 35.92
CA GLU A 112 -6.75 -6.84 35.04
C GLU A 112 -6.21 -7.85 33.99
N ILE A 113 -5.89 -9.07 34.40
CA ILE A 113 -5.42 -10.13 33.49
C ILE A 113 -6.57 -10.56 32.56
N ALA A 114 -7.78 -10.69 33.10
CA ALA A 114 -8.96 -11.04 32.31
C ALA A 114 -9.22 -9.98 31.19
N GLY A 115 -9.16 -8.68 31.55
CA GLY A 115 -9.30 -7.59 30.61
C GLY A 115 -8.23 -7.55 29.53
N MET A 116 -6.95 -7.76 29.91
CA MET A 116 -5.84 -7.83 28.95
C MET A 116 -5.98 -9.01 27.97
N SER A 117 -6.38 -10.18 28.47
CA SER A 117 -6.60 -11.36 27.62
C SER A 117 -7.73 -11.16 26.62
N ASP A 118 -8.84 -10.55 27.04
CA ASP A 118 -9.96 -10.22 26.17
C ASP A 118 -9.56 -9.18 25.11
N ALA A 119 -8.88 -8.10 25.51
CA ALA A 119 -8.38 -7.09 24.58
C ALA A 119 -7.43 -7.68 23.54
N LEU A 120 -6.51 -8.57 23.96
CA LEU A 120 -5.58 -9.25 23.08
C LEU A 120 -6.31 -10.20 22.12
N ALA A 121 -7.30 -10.95 22.58
CA ALA A 121 -8.13 -11.81 21.73
C ALA A 121 -8.87 -11.02 20.66
N ARG A 122 -9.43 -9.83 21.00
CA ARG A 122 -10.07 -8.91 20.05
C ARG A 122 -9.08 -8.42 18.98
N LEU A 123 -7.87 -7.98 19.38
CA LEU A 123 -6.82 -7.56 18.46
C LEU A 123 -6.42 -8.67 17.49
N PHE A 124 -6.18 -9.89 17.98
CA PHE A 124 -5.85 -11.01 17.12
C PHE A 124 -6.99 -11.37 16.14
N ARG A 125 -8.22 -11.41 16.61
CA ARG A 125 -9.39 -11.70 15.77
C ARG A 125 -9.53 -10.67 14.65
N TYR A 126 -9.31 -9.41 14.97
CA TYR A 126 -9.32 -8.34 14.00
C TYR A 126 -8.21 -8.49 12.97
N ASN A 127 -6.98 -8.84 13.37
CA ASN A 127 -5.83 -9.00 12.48
C ASN A 127 -6.01 -10.13 11.45
N VAL A 128 -6.67 -11.23 11.86
CA VAL A 128 -6.78 -12.44 11.00
C VAL A 128 -8.02 -12.41 10.11
N LYS A 129 -9.12 -11.82 10.54
CA LYS A 129 -10.42 -11.85 9.84
C LYS A 129 -10.88 -10.44 9.47
N GLY A 130 -11.69 -10.34 8.42
CA GLY A 130 -12.45 -9.15 8.09
C GLY A 130 -12.16 -8.56 6.72
N GLN A 131 -12.97 -7.58 6.36
CA GLN A 131 -12.87 -6.82 5.12
C GLN A 131 -11.72 -5.80 5.19
N ALA A 132 -11.23 -5.37 4.03
CA ALA A 132 -10.19 -4.35 3.94
C ALA A 132 -10.70 -2.94 4.33
N ILE A 133 -12.00 -2.71 4.22
CA ILE A 133 -12.69 -1.47 4.58
C ILE A 133 -13.68 -1.79 5.70
N VAL A 134 -13.66 -0.99 6.75
CA VAL A 134 -14.48 -1.14 7.97
C VAL A 134 -15.01 0.22 8.41
N PRO A 135 -16.10 0.30 9.17
CA PRO A 135 -16.54 1.56 9.76
C PRO A 135 -15.49 2.07 10.78
N LEU A 136 -15.38 3.39 10.92
CA LEU A 136 -14.47 4.02 11.88
C LEU A 136 -14.69 3.50 13.31
N SER A 137 -15.94 3.23 13.69
CA SER A 137 -16.26 2.65 14.99
C SER A 137 -15.53 1.35 15.28
N GLN A 138 -15.36 0.49 14.28
CA GLN A 138 -14.63 -0.78 14.44
C GLN A 138 -13.13 -0.57 14.60
N GLU A 139 -12.51 0.36 13.86
CA GLU A 139 -11.09 0.73 14.06
C GLU A 139 -10.87 1.34 15.45
N LEU A 140 -11.80 2.17 15.91
CA LEU A 140 -11.74 2.76 17.25
C LEU A 140 -11.84 1.70 18.34
N GLU A 141 -12.76 0.75 18.21
CA GLU A 141 -12.92 -0.36 19.18
C GLU A 141 -11.59 -1.12 19.35
N ILE A 142 -10.93 -1.44 18.26
CA ILE A 142 -9.64 -2.16 18.27
C ILE A 142 -8.51 -1.29 18.81
N THR A 143 -8.50 -0.03 18.45
CA THR A 143 -7.54 0.95 18.96
C THR A 143 -7.70 1.11 20.49
N MET A 144 -8.93 1.16 20.99
CA MET A 144 -9.19 1.21 22.43
C MET A 144 -8.76 -0.06 23.14
N ALA A 145 -9.01 -1.24 22.55
CA ALA A 145 -8.51 -2.51 23.10
C ALA A 145 -6.99 -2.53 23.23
N TYR A 146 -6.25 -2.01 22.24
CA TYR A 146 -4.80 -1.82 22.33
C TYR A 146 -4.43 -0.89 23.49
N LEU A 147 -5.10 0.25 23.62
CA LEU A 147 -4.84 1.23 24.67
C LEU A 147 -5.15 0.70 26.07
N ASP A 148 -6.15 -0.16 26.22
CA ASP A 148 -6.45 -0.82 27.50
C ASP A 148 -5.29 -1.75 27.94
N ILE A 149 -4.66 -2.48 26.99
CA ILE A 149 -3.45 -3.25 27.27
C ILE A 149 -2.30 -2.33 27.71
N GLN A 150 -2.11 -1.19 27.03
CA GLN A 150 -1.03 -0.26 27.38
C GLN A 150 -1.26 0.42 28.74
N LYS A 151 -2.51 0.75 29.08
CA LYS A 151 -2.86 1.26 30.42
C LYS A 151 -2.56 0.25 31.52
N ALA A 152 -2.86 -1.03 31.29
CA ALA A 152 -2.55 -2.10 32.24
C ALA A 152 -1.03 -2.32 32.39
N ARG A 153 -0.27 -2.21 31.28
CA ARG A 153 1.19 -2.32 31.27
C ARG A 153 1.89 -1.13 31.97
N PHE A 154 1.33 0.07 31.88
CA PHE A 154 1.89 1.30 32.42
C PHE A 154 0.88 2.02 33.33
N PRO A 155 0.58 1.48 34.52
CA PRO A 155 -0.43 2.06 35.40
C PRO A 155 -0.16 3.51 35.74
N GLY A 156 -1.15 4.37 35.51
CA GLY A 156 -1.07 5.81 35.82
C GLY A 156 -0.25 6.66 34.86
N LYS A 157 0.41 6.07 33.85
CA LYS A 157 1.23 6.81 32.89
C LYS A 157 0.47 7.29 31.65
N LEU A 158 -0.62 6.63 31.28
CA LEU A 158 -1.37 6.91 30.04
C LEU A 158 -2.80 7.34 30.36
N GLU A 159 -3.15 8.55 29.97
CA GLU A 159 -4.53 9.01 29.88
C GLU A 159 -5.02 9.05 28.44
N VAL A 160 -6.24 8.61 28.17
CA VAL A 160 -6.81 8.57 26.83
C VAL A 160 -8.10 9.37 26.82
N ILE A 161 -8.17 10.35 25.92
CA ILE A 161 -9.35 11.18 25.67
C ILE A 161 -9.85 10.87 24.27
N CYS A 162 -11.07 10.32 24.16
CA CYS A 162 -11.70 10.00 22.88
C CYS A 162 -12.91 10.92 22.66
N SER A 163 -12.88 11.73 21.60
CA SER A 163 -13.94 12.68 21.24
C SER A 163 -14.31 12.53 19.77
N VAL A 164 -15.18 11.55 19.49
CA VAL A 164 -15.62 11.24 18.12
C VAL A 164 -17.09 11.61 17.97
N ARG A 165 -17.38 12.36 16.91
CA ARG A 165 -18.76 12.76 16.60
C ARG A 165 -19.55 11.55 16.06
N PRO A 166 -20.85 11.43 16.40
CA PRO A 166 -21.69 10.29 15.94
C PRO A 166 -21.68 10.09 14.42
N GLU A 167 -21.72 11.19 13.67
CA GLU A 167 -21.72 11.16 12.20
C GLU A 167 -20.43 10.59 11.59
N ALA A 168 -19.35 10.52 12.36
CA ALA A 168 -18.07 9.97 11.89
C ALA A 168 -17.96 8.44 12.12
N MET A 169 -18.76 7.89 13.02
CA MET A 169 -18.63 6.48 13.48
C MET A 169 -18.84 5.46 12.37
N ASP A 170 -19.79 5.72 11.47
CA ASP A 170 -20.16 4.78 10.39
C ASP A 170 -19.42 5.04 9.09
N VAL A 171 -18.53 6.05 9.05
CA VAL A 171 -17.73 6.35 7.84
C VAL A 171 -16.79 5.18 7.55
N PRO A 172 -16.85 4.62 6.32
CA PRO A 172 -15.99 3.51 5.93
C PRO A 172 -14.55 3.97 5.72
N ILE A 173 -13.62 3.33 6.41
CA ILE A 173 -12.18 3.59 6.30
C ILE A 173 -11.40 2.30 6.10
N MET A 174 -10.18 2.41 5.60
CA MET A 174 -9.27 1.27 5.50
C MET A 174 -8.92 0.74 6.89
N LYS A 175 -8.89 -0.58 6.98
CA LYS A 175 -8.43 -1.30 8.16
C LYS A 175 -6.96 -0.97 8.49
N PHE A 176 -6.59 -0.97 9.76
CA PHE A 176 -5.25 -0.62 10.25
C PHE A 176 -4.79 0.80 9.87
N LEU A 177 -5.67 1.77 9.96
CA LEU A 177 -5.34 3.16 9.71
C LEU A 177 -4.97 3.89 11.01
N LEU A 178 -5.72 3.65 12.09
CA LEU A 178 -5.52 4.31 13.37
C LEU A 178 -4.44 3.64 14.23
N GLN A 179 -4.46 2.32 14.28
CA GLN A 179 -3.58 1.56 15.18
C GLN A 179 -2.10 1.92 15.03
N PRO A 180 -1.46 1.97 13.84
CA PRO A 180 -0.05 2.30 13.72
C PRO A 180 0.29 3.72 14.21
N LEU A 181 -0.65 4.66 14.09
CA LEU A 181 -0.45 6.04 14.52
C LEU A 181 -0.55 6.16 16.04
N VAL A 182 -1.50 5.45 16.64
CA VAL A 182 -1.66 5.36 18.10
C VAL A 182 -0.49 4.62 18.73
N GLU A 183 -0.01 3.54 18.11
CA GLU A 183 1.21 2.84 18.54
C GLU A 183 2.42 3.79 18.56
N ASN A 184 2.61 4.59 17.50
CA ASN A 184 3.69 5.58 17.45
C ASN A 184 3.55 6.63 18.56
N ALA A 185 2.35 7.16 18.80
CA ALA A 185 2.11 8.14 19.85
C ALA A 185 2.42 7.57 21.24
N VAL A 186 2.02 6.34 21.53
CA VAL A 186 2.30 5.70 22.83
C VAL A 186 3.77 5.35 22.96
N PHE A 187 4.35 4.63 21.99
CA PHE A 187 5.69 4.06 22.12
C PHE A 187 6.80 5.10 21.95
N HIS A 188 6.65 6.03 21.01
CA HIS A 188 7.68 7.04 20.72
C HIS A 188 7.40 8.42 21.38
N GLY A 189 6.13 8.73 21.65
CA GLY A 189 5.75 9.99 22.28
C GLY A 189 5.68 9.89 23.80
N ILE A 190 4.80 9.05 24.32
CA ILE A 190 4.41 9.02 25.75
C ILE A 190 5.34 8.12 26.59
N GLU A 191 5.67 6.93 26.12
CA GLU A 191 6.47 5.97 26.90
C GLU A 191 7.85 6.52 27.32
N PRO A 192 8.59 7.25 26.46
CA PRO A 192 9.86 7.86 26.82
C PRO A 192 9.72 9.09 27.74
N ALA A 193 8.54 9.69 27.82
CA ALA A 193 8.32 10.83 28.70
C ALA A 193 8.38 10.39 30.18
N LEU A 194 9.05 11.19 31.01
CA LEU A 194 9.18 10.93 32.46
C LEU A 194 7.90 11.34 33.24
N ARG A 195 6.90 11.83 32.56
CA ARG A 195 5.62 12.29 33.11
C ARG A 195 4.44 11.46 32.61
N LYS A 196 3.28 11.61 33.23
CA LYS A 196 2.01 11.10 32.72
C LYS A 196 1.74 11.76 31.36
N GLY A 197 1.42 10.96 30.36
CA GLY A 197 1.09 11.43 29.02
C GLY A 197 -0.39 11.28 28.71
N THR A 198 -0.90 12.15 27.86
CA THR A 198 -2.28 12.17 27.39
C THR A 198 -2.31 11.92 25.88
N LEU A 199 -3.11 10.95 25.48
CA LEU A 199 -3.42 10.67 24.07
C LEU A 199 -4.83 11.15 23.77
N PHE A 200 -4.98 12.06 22.84
CA PHE A 200 -6.26 12.52 22.32
C PHE A 200 -6.55 11.87 20.97
N ILE A 201 -7.75 11.31 20.81
CA ILE A 201 -8.27 10.79 19.54
C ILE A 201 -9.58 11.48 19.25
N GLY A 202 -9.67 12.23 18.17
CA GLY A 202 -10.87 12.95 17.76
C GLY A 202 -11.23 12.63 16.31
N ALA A 203 -12.56 12.58 16.01
CA ALA A 203 -13.01 12.47 14.63
C ALA A 203 -14.31 13.26 14.42
N ARG A 204 -14.41 13.89 13.23
CA ARG A 204 -15.60 14.61 12.78
C ARG A 204 -15.71 14.58 11.27
N VAL A 205 -16.93 14.74 10.78
CA VAL A 205 -17.19 14.98 9.35
C VAL A 205 -17.36 16.48 9.13
N GLN A 206 -16.65 17.01 8.15
CA GLN A 206 -16.73 18.41 7.74
C GLN A 206 -16.55 18.50 6.23
N GLU A 207 -17.46 19.19 5.53
CA GLU A 207 -17.38 19.40 4.07
C GLU A 207 -17.16 18.10 3.27
N ASN A 208 -17.94 17.07 3.57
CA ASN A 208 -17.85 15.73 2.98
C ASN A 208 -16.48 15.05 3.17
N ARG A 209 -15.72 15.46 4.19
CA ARG A 209 -14.43 14.88 4.56
C ARG A 209 -14.48 14.38 6.00
N LEU A 210 -13.94 13.21 6.24
CA LEU A 210 -13.66 12.70 7.57
C LEU A 210 -12.30 13.23 8.03
N LEU A 211 -12.31 13.99 9.10
CA LEU A 211 -11.12 14.52 9.76
C LEU A 211 -10.88 13.72 11.04
N ILE A 212 -9.74 13.03 11.13
CA ILE A 212 -9.33 12.28 12.31
C ILE A 212 -8.07 12.93 12.88
N THR A 213 -8.10 13.28 14.16
CA THR A 213 -6.97 13.85 14.88
C THR A 213 -6.46 12.84 15.90
N ILE A 214 -5.16 12.55 15.89
CA ILE A 214 -4.44 11.80 16.92
C ILE A 214 -3.37 12.73 17.45
N GLN A 215 -3.39 12.98 18.74
CA GLN A 215 -2.46 13.92 19.38
C GLN A 215 -1.97 13.36 20.71
N ASP A 216 -0.68 13.34 20.91
CA ASP A 216 -0.03 13.07 22.18
C ASP A 216 0.62 14.33 22.74
N ASP A 217 0.83 14.36 24.06
CA ASP A 217 1.61 15.37 24.76
C ASP A 217 2.98 14.82 25.17
N GLY A 218 3.55 13.91 24.39
CA GLY A 218 4.80 13.22 24.65
C GLY A 218 6.05 14.08 24.46
N ILE A 219 7.17 13.42 24.11
CA ILE A 219 8.46 14.10 23.94
C ILE A 219 8.56 14.91 22.62
N GLY A 220 7.62 14.70 21.69
CA GLY A 220 7.67 15.31 20.37
C GLY A 220 8.80 14.78 19.46
N ILE A 221 8.91 15.38 18.28
CA ILE A 221 9.88 14.99 17.25
C ILE A 221 10.89 16.13 17.07
N PRO A 222 12.22 15.84 17.07
CA PRO A 222 13.23 16.85 16.79
C PRO A 222 13.02 17.52 15.42
N PRO A 223 13.31 18.84 15.28
CA PRO A 223 13.02 19.62 14.07
C PRO A 223 13.65 19.02 12.80
N ASP A 224 14.88 18.52 12.88
CA ASP A 224 15.55 17.91 11.74
C ASP A 224 14.85 16.63 11.24
N GLN A 225 14.38 15.79 12.18
CA GLN A 225 13.63 14.58 11.85
C GLN A 225 12.22 14.91 11.35
N LEU A 226 11.58 15.93 11.94
CA LEU A 226 10.27 16.40 11.50
C LEU A 226 10.32 16.92 10.06
N ALA A 227 11.33 17.74 9.72
CA ALA A 227 11.51 18.27 8.37
C ALA A 227 11.74 17.15 7.34
N GLN A 228 12.54 16.14 7.67
CA GLN A 228 12.73 14.95 6.81
C GLN A 228 11.42 14.20 6.61
N LEU A 229 10.66 13.96 7.68
CA LEU A 229 9.40 13.25 7.63
C LEU A 229 8.35 14.00 6.81
N GLN A 230 8.24 15.31 6.98
CA GLN A 230 7.35 16.16 6.19
C GLN A 230 7.75 16.19 4.70
N THR A 231 9.04 16.18 4.38
CA THR A 231 9.54 16.08 3.00
C THR A 231 9.11 14.74 2.37
N HIS A 232 9.24 13.63 3.09
CA HIS A 232 8.80 12.32 2.61
C HIS A 232 7.27 12.23 2.48
N LEU A 233 6.52 12.88 3.35
CA LEU A 233 5.05 12.97 3.25
C LEU A 233 4.60 13.80 2.04
N ALA A 234 5.39 14.79 1.63
CA ALA A 234 5.09 15.62 0.45
C ALA A 234 5.44 14.91 -0.88
N ASP A 235 6.49 14.09 -0.89
CA ASP A 235 6.93 13.35 -2.08
C ASP A 235 6.99 11.83 -1.82
N ILE A 236 5.82 11.21 -1.81
CA ILE A 236 5.64 9.78 -1.55
C ILE A 236 6.22 8.89 -2.68
N SER A 237 6.66 9.46 -3.81
CA SER A 237 7.29 8.71 -4.90
C SER A 237 8.69 8.16 -4.56
N ILE A 238 9.32 8.62 -3.47
CA ILE A 238 10.70 8.26 -3.05
C ILE A 238 10.72 7.09 -2.04
N ILE A 239 9.77 6.17 -2.09
CA ILE A 239 9.53 5.14 -1.06
C ILE A 239 10.66 4.10 -0.86
N ASN A 240 11.72 4.09 -1.66
CA ASN A 240 12.73 3.03 -1.64
C ASN A 240 13.86 3.17 -0.60
N THR A 241 13.84 4.17 0.30
CA THR A 241 14.99 4.40 1.22
C THR A 241 14.53 4.77 2.64
N TYR A 242 13.76 3.89 3.29
CA TYR A 242 13.35 4.17 4.67
C TYR A 242 14.39 3.72 5.69
N SER A 243 14.82 4.66 6.54
CA SER A 243 15.35 4.35 7.87
C SER A 243 14.25 3.67 8.69
N GLN A 244 14.60 2.68 9.52
CA GLN A 244 13.65 1.87 10.32
C GLN A 244 12.77 2.68 11.29
N GLN A 245 13.09 3.94 11.55
CA GLN A 245 12.30 4.86 12.35
C GLN A 245 11.22 5.53 11.49
N HIS A 246 9.96 5.55 11.95
CA HIS A 246 8.77 6.17 11.34
C HIS A 246 8.11 5.42 10.16
N VAL A 247 8.45 4.14 9.95
CA VAL A 247 7.84 3.30 8.90
C VAL A 247 6.30 3.26 9.02
N GLY A 248 5.75 3.31 10.23
CA GLY A 248 4.31 3.27 10.47
C GLY A 248 3.56 4.47 9.89
N ILE A 249 4.03 5.70 10.15
CA ILE A 249 3.39 6.94 9.67
C ILE A 249 3.43 7.03 8.15
N LEU A 250 4.61 6.76 7.55
CA LEU A 250 4.80 6.81 6.11
C LEU A 250 4.00 5.74 5.38
N ASN A 251 3.89 4.53 5.95
CA ASN A 251 3.04 3.48 5.40
C ASN A 251 1.56 3.87 5.40
N VAL A 252 1.07 4.50 6.49
CA VAL A 252 -0.30 5.00 6.54
C VAL A 252 -0.52 6.08 5.49
N ALA A 253 0.38 7.05 5.35
CA ALA A 253 0.30 8.12 4.36
C ALA A 253 0.28 7.56 2.93
N HIS A 254 1.15 6.59 2.63
CA HIS A 254 1.19 5.92 1.33
C HIS A 254 -0.11 5.15 1.03
N ARG A 255 -0.63 4.43 2.00
CA ARG A 255 -1.91 3.72 1.85
C ARG A 255 -3.06 4.68 1.59
N ILE A 256 -3.09 5.85 2.25
CA ILE A 256 -4.09 6.91 2.00
C ILE A 256 -3.98 7.38 0.55
N LEU A 257 -2.79 7.70 0.07
CA LEU A 257 -2.58 8.15 -1.31
C LEU A 257 -3.03 7.12 -2.34
N LEU A 258 -2.65 5.85 -2.15
CA LEU A 258 -2.99 4.77 -3.09
C LEU A 258 -4.48 4.47 -3.16
N ASN A 259 -5.20 4.54 -2.04
CA ASN A 259 -6.60 4.12 -1.99
C ASN A 259 -7.60 5.26 -2.13
N TYR A 260 -7.22 6.48 -1.71
CA TYR A 260 -8.12 7.63 -1.72
C TYR A 260 -7.68 8.75 -2.68
N GLY A 261 -6.44 8.69 -3.22
CA GLY A 261 -5.93 9.69 -4.14
C GLY A 261 -5.31 10.92 -3.48
N LYS A 262 -4.87 11.89 -4.29
CA LYS A 262 -4.04 13.04 -3.87
C LYS A 262 -4.80 14.09 -3.07
N ASP A 263 -6.13 14.10 -3.08
CA ASP A 263 -6.96 15.05 -2.35
C ASP A 263 -7.06 14.71 -0.85
N TYR A 264 -6.62 13.52 -0.46
CA TYR A 264 -6.64 12.99 0.89
C TYR A 264 -5.22 12.74 1.38
N ARG A 265 -4.97 13.08 2.65
CA ARG A 265 -3.59 13.08 3.16
C ARG A 265 -3.51 12.92 4.67
N LEU A 266 -2.30 12.60 5.11
CA LEU A 266 -1.84 12.70 6.49
C LEU A 266 -0.97 13.95 6.61
N THR A 267 -1.25 14.79 7.59
CA THR A 267 -0.38 15.90 7.99
C THR A 267 0.12 15.70 9.43
N LEU A 268 1.31 16.20 9.71
CA LEU A 268 2.01 15.99 10.96
C LEU A 268 2.62 17.29 11.43
N ASP A 269 2.30 17.68 12.68
CA ASP A 269 2.91 18.80 13.41
C ASP A 269 3.47 18.27 14.73
N SER A 270 4.65 18.74 15.14
CA SER A 270 5.28 18.30 16.38
C SER A 270 6.26 19.36 16.88
N GLU A 271 6.33 19.52 18.20
CA GLU A 271 7.32 20.35 18.89
C GLU A 271 7.99 19.54 20.00
N PRO A 272 9.32 19.63 20.14
CA PRO A 272 10.05 18.92 21.20
C PRO A 272 9.54 19.32 22.59
N GLY A 273 9.11 18.32 23.37
CA GLY A 273 8.57 18.49 24.71
C GLY A 273 7.08 18.79 24.79
N GLU A 274 6.43 19.16 23.68
CA GLU A 274 5.00 19.49 23.61
C GLU A 274 4.16 18.34 23.01
N GLY A 275 4.82 17.39 22.30
CA GLY A 275 4.19 16.23 21.71
C GLY A 275 4.00 16.30 20.20
N THR A 276 3.10 15.45 19.68
CA THR A 276 2.87 15.29 18.25
C THR A 276 1.39 15.29 17.93
N ARG A 277 1.00 15.99 16.87
CA ARG A 277 -0.36 15.99 16.31
C ARG A 277 -0.34 15.44 14.89
N ILE A 278 -1.15 14.44 14.63
CA ILE A 278 -1.41 13.87 13.31
C ILE A 278 -2.85 14.17 12.93
N LEU A 279 -3.05 14.69 11.73
CA LEU A 279 -4.38 14.92 11.16
C LEU A 279 -4.51 14.08 9.87
N LEU A 280 -5.51 13.19 9.84
CA LEU A 280 -5.92 12.48 8.65
C LEU A 280 -7.11 13.21 8.01
N THR A 281 -7.04 13.42 6.71
CA THR A 281 -8.16 13.91 5.89
C THR A 281 -8.53 12.81 4.92
N LEU A 282 -9.75 12.26 5.02
CA LEU A 282 -10.26 11.12 4.26
C LEU A 282 -11.63 11.48 3.64
N PRO A 283 -12.13 10.74 2.64
CA PRO A 283 -13.51 10.92 2.18
C PRO A 283 -14.50 10.50 3.26
N ALA A 284 -15.63 11.20 3.38
CA ALA A 284 -16.72 10.81 4.27
C ALA A 284 -17.64 9.73 3.68
N GLU A 285 -17.59 9.51 2.36
CA GLU A 285 -18.30 8.45 1.64
C GLU A 285 -17.32 7.36 1.22
N ALA A 286 -17.82 6.12 1.04
CA ALA A 286 -16.99 5.02 0.56
C ALA A 286 -16.28 5.43 -0.74
N ALA A 287 -14.95 5.32 -0.77
CA ALA A 287 -14.21 5.51 -2.00
C ALA A 287 -14.78 4.56 -3.06
N GLN A 288 -15.40 5.13 -4.11
CA GLN A 288 -15.69 4.36 -5.31
C GLN A 288 -14.35 3.89 -5.83
N ASN A 289 -14.12 2.60 -5.81
CA ASN A 289 -12.90 1.96 -6.30
C ASN A 289 -12.56 2.56 -7.69
N PRO A 290 -11.42 3.23 -7.89
CA PRO A 290 -10.95 3.48 -9.24
C PRO A 290 -10.52 2.11 -9.80
N ALA A 291 -11.20 1.69 -10.87
CA ALA A 291 -10.94 0.47 -11.63
C ALA A 291 -9.52 0.40 -12.18
#